data_92c23972dd2b03d500158f49d874cb68
#
_entry.id   92c23972dd2b03d500158f49d874cb68
#
_cell.length_a   1.000
_cell.length_b   1.000
_cell.length_c   1.000
_cell.angle_alpha   90.00
_cell.angle_beta   90.00
_cell.angle_gamma   90.00
#
_symmetry.space_group_name_H-M   'P 1'
#
loop_
_entity.id
_entity.type
_entity.pdbx_description
1 polymer ?
#
loop_
_entity_poly.entity_id
_entity_poly.type
_entity_poly.pdbx_seq_one_letter_code
_entity_poly.pdbx_strand_id
1 'polypeptide(L)'
;MKKAYLYIVIWAMAAACTPHNKPSNPTTTQQVDSIYTESEFRRYGDYYNSGHQVYAIDLLSEGLDYDSTGHIVGTGCNLYLSDIFAPKDSIMRLPAGTYTMDSVAKDMHFLRGMYFEGSVTGAYLLMIQESQIQRIMLLTRGTMTIDYVEKDVILDFNLYLADSTQYHCTYIGPATYR
;
A
#
# COMPACT_ATOMS: atom_id res chain seq x y z
N MET A 1 10.83 -35.10 -23.60
CA MET A 1 11.16 -34.80 -22.20
C MET A 1 11.58 -33.34 -22.06
N LYS A 2 10.66 -32.38 -22.22
CA LYS A 2 10.96 -30.91 -22.11
C LYS A 2 9.80 -30.09 -21.49
N LYS A 3 9.02 -30.68 -20.58
CA LYS A 3 7.90 -29.96 -19.94
C LYS A 3 7.97 -29.82 -18.41
N ALA A 4 9.07 -30.25 -17.77
CA ALA A 4 9.17 -30.28 -16.29
C ALA A 4 9.82 -29.04 -15.67
N TYR A 5 10.47 -28.15 -16.45
CA TYR A 5 11.19 -27.00 -15.90
C TYR A 5 10.40 -25.71 -15.77
N LEU A 6 9.22 -25.63 -16.39
CA LEU A 6 8.44 -24.38 -16.41
C LEU A 6 7.61 -24.15 -15.13
N TYR A 7 7.34 -25.21 -14.36
CA TYR A 7 6.51 -25.09 -13.14
C TYR A 7 7.27 -24.63 -11.87
N ILE A 8 8.59 -24.72 -11.85
CA ILE A 8 9.39 -24.39 -10.65
C ILE A 8 9.65 -22.87 -10.53
N VAL A 9 9.71 -22.15 -11.66
CA VAL A 9 9.98 -20.71 -11.66
C VAL A 9 8.78 -19.87 -11.21
N ILE A 10 7.55 -20.34 -11.46
CA ILE A 10 6.32 -19.62 -11.13
C ILE A 10 6.06 -19.55 -9.61
N TRP A 11 6.57 -20.54 -8.85
CA TRP A 11 6.39 -20.58 -7.38
C TRP A 11 7.31 -19.62 -6.60
N ALA A 12 8.43 -19.25 -7.16
CA ALA A 12 9.40 -18.37 -6.46
C ALA A 12 8.98 -16.89 -6.46
N MET A 13 8.23 -16.43 -7.46
CA MET A 13 7.79 -15.02 -7.54
C MET A 13 6.51 -14.72 -6.75
N ALA A 14 5.68 -15.71 -6.47
CA ALA A 14 4.49 -15.53 -5.63
C ALA A 14 4.81 -15.32 -4.14
N ALA A 15 6.07 -15.57 -3.71
CA ALA A 15 6.48 -15.46 -2.31
C ALA A 15 6.70 -14.02 -1.85
N ALA A 16 6.88 -13.05 -2.76
CA ALA A 16 7.21 -11.67 -2.40
C ALA A 16 6.05 -10.91 -1.73
N CYS A 17 4.81 -11.33 -1.99
CA CYS A 17 3.62 -10.64 -1.46
C CYS A 17 2.78 -11.50 -0.51
N THR A 18 3.20 -12.71 -0.15
CA THR A 18 2.48 -13.51 0.84
C THR A 18 2.87 -13.08 2.25
N PRO A 19 1.89 -12.75 3.12
CA PRO A 19 2.18 -12.55 4.52
C PRO A 19 2.79 -13.83 5.09
N HIS A 20 3.95 -13.70 5.71
CA HIS A 20 4.72 -14.84 6.24
C HIS A 20 3.98 -15.43 7.45
N ASN A 21 3.24 -16.52 7.25
CA ASN A 21 2.71 -17.33 8.34
C ASN A 21 3.86 -18.12 8.97
N LYS A 22 4.40 -17.63 10.08
CA LYS A 22 5.25 -18.40 10.98
C LYS A 22 4.51 -18.64 12.30
N PRO A 23 4.43 -19.88 12.81
CA PRO A 23 3.85 -20.14 14.11
C PRO A 23 4.64 -19.41 15.19
N SER A 24 3.92 -18.84 16.13
CA SER A 24 4.35 -18.01 17.23
C SER A 24 5.55 -18.56 18.00
N ASN A 25 6.68 -17.86 17.91
CA ASN A 25 7.68 -17.80 18.96
C ASN A 25 8.21 -16.36 19.04
N PRO A 26 8.58 -15.82 20.21
CA PRO A 26 8.61 -14.39 20.43
C PRO A 26 9.80 -13.72 19.75
N THR A 27 9.50 -12.59 19.14
CA THR A 27 10.37 -11.44 18.93
C THR A 27 11.64 -11.66 18.11
N THR A 28 11.48 -11.66 16.81
CA THR A 28 12.49 -11.10 15.91
C THR A 28 11.71 -10.30 14.87
N THR A 29 11.71 -8.98 15.01
CA THR A 29 11.25 -8.07 13.98
C THR A 29 12.16 -8.27 12.78
N GLN A 30 11.76 -9.08 11.81
CA GLN A 30 12.41 -9.08 10.52
C GLN A 30 12.00 -7.79 9.83
N GLN A 31 12.92 -6.85 9.75
CA GLN A 31 12.84 -5.72 8.86
C GLN A 31 12.76 -6.32 7.43
N VAL A 32 11.58 -6.28 6.83
CA VAL A 32 11.41 -6.66 5.44
C VAL A 32 11.96 -5.48 4.65
N ASP A 33 13.04 -5.68 3.90
CA ASP A 33 13.51 -4.70 2.92
C ASP A 33 12.34 -4.30 2.03
N SER A 34 12.28 -3.03 1.66
CA SER A 34 11.20 -2.48 0.85
C SER A 34 10.97 -3.33 -0.40
N ILE A 35 9.79 -3.93 -0.51
CA ILE A 35 9.39 -4.62 -1.75
C ILE A 35 8.86 -3.63 -2.79
N TYR A 36 8.59 -2.37 -2.39
CA TYR A 36 8.07 -1.32 -3.24
C TYR A 36 9.20 -0.46 -3.78
N THR A 37 9.16 -0.22 -5.08
CA THR A 37 10.18 0.53 -5.84
C THR A 37 9.66 1.87 -6.34
N GLU A 38 8.33 2.02 -6.44
CA GLU A 38 7.69 3.23 -6.92
C GLU A 38 6.58 3.71 -6.00
N SER A 39 6.39 5.02 -5.92
CA SER A 39 5.30 5.66 -5.20
C SER A 39 4.64 6.75 -6.01
N GLU A 40 3.33 6.82 -5.92
CA GLU A 40 2.52 7.93 -6.40
C GLU A 40 1.64 8.47 -5.27
N PHE A 41 1.67 9.78 -5.08
CA PHE A 41 0.85 10.50 -4.12
C PHE A 41 -0.15 11.36 -4.91
N ARG A 42 -1.44 11.19 -4.65
CA ARG A 42 -2.50 12.01 -5.26
C ARG A 42 -3.17 12.86 -4.19
N ARG A 43 -3.37 14.14 -4.49
CA ARG A 43 -4.10 15.05 -3.61
C ARG A 43 -5.43 15.41 -4.24
N TYR A 44 -6.51 15.21 -3.49
CA TYR A 44 -7.88 15.51 -3.91
C TYR A 44 -8.46 16.79 -3.28
N GLY A 45 -7.70 17.50 -2.44
CA GLY A 45 -8.18 18.65 -1.71
C GLY A 45 -9.19 18.28 -0.62
N ASP A 46 -10.08 19.18 -0.25
CA ASP A 46 -11.19 18.92 0.69
C ASP A 46 -12.36 18.24 -0.06
N TYR A 47 -12.11 17.03 -0.57
CA TYR A 47 -13.03 16.27 -1.43
C TYR A 47 -14.41 16.04 -0.80
N TYR A 48 -14.45 15.82 0.51
CA TYR A 48 -15.69 15.53 1.23
C TYR A 48 -16.34 16.75 1.90
N ASN A 49 -15.80 17.97 1.70
CA ASN A 49 -16.17 19.17 2.44
C ASN A 49 -16.14 18.98 3.96
N SER A 50 -15.17 18.20 4.42
CA SER A 50 -15.00 17.81 5.81
C SER A 50 -14.01 18.70 6.58
N GLY A 51 -13.34 19.63 5.88
CA GLY A 51 -12.29 20.48 6.44
C GLY A 51 -10.92 19.80 6.49
N HIS A 52 -10.77 18.63 5.83
CA HIS A 52 -9.50 17.90 5.71
C HIS A 52 -8.98 17.94 4.28
N GLN A 53 -7.66 17.88 4.11
CA GLN A 53 -7.09 17.51 2.82
C GLN A 53 -7.15 15.99 2.67
N VAL A 54 -7.59 15.51 1.52
CA VAL A 54 -7.67 14.07 1.20
C VAL A 54 -6.54 13.71 0.25
N TYR A 55 -5.85 12.64 0.58
CA TYR A 55 -4.76 12.08 -0.21
C TYR A 55 -4.98 10.60 -0.49
N ALA A 56 -4.31 10.09 -1.53
CA ALA A 56 -4.08 8.67 -1.74
C ALA A 56 -2.59 8.40 -1.93
N ILE A 57 -2.17 7.21 -1.54
CA ILE A 57 -0.83 6.67 -1.79
C ILE A 57 -0.99 5.37 -2.57
N ASP A 58 -0.20 5.25 -3.61
CA ASP A 58 -0.11 4.08 -4.47
C ASP A 58 1.35 3.63 -4.50
N LEU A 59 1.65 2.40 -4.04
CA LEU A 59 2.99 1.84 -4.03
C LEU A 59 3.04 0.62 -4.92
N LEU A 60 3.97 0.61 -5.87
CA LEU A 60 4.20 -0.51 -6.77
C LEU A 60 5.49 -1.26 -6.39
N SER A 61 5.39 -2.58 -6.32
CA SER A 61 6.57 -3.44 -6.19
C SER A 61 7.32 -3.56 -7.51
N GLU A 62 8.56 -4.02 -7.45
CA GLU A 62 9.31 -4.40 -8.64
C GLU A 62 8.49 -5.30 -9.58
N GLY A 63 8.56 -5.01 -10.87
CA GLY A 63 7.81 -5.72 -11.93
C GLY A 63 6.41 -5.17 -12.22
N LEU A 64 5.95 -4.15 -11.49
CA LEU A 64 4.78 -3.35 -11.83
C LEU A 64 5.18 -1.98 -12.34
N ASP A 65 4.40 -1.42 -13.26
CA ASP A 65 4.55 -0.09 -13.82
C ASP A 65 3.18 0.46 -14.22
N TYR A 66 3.11 1.75 -14.54
CA TYR A 66 1.94 2.37 -15.17
C TYR A 66 2.13 2.42 -16.68
N ASP A 67 1.13 1.97 -17.42
CA ASP A 67 1.09 2.20 -18.87
C ASP A 67 0.81 3.67 -19.21
N SER A 68 0.82 4.01 -20.49
CA SER A 68 0.56 5.37 -20.99
C SER A 68 -0.85 5.89 -20.68
N THR A 69 -1.77 5.04 -20.24
CA THR A 69 -3.14 5.38 -19.86
C THR A 69 -3.33 5.42 -18.34
N GLY A 70 -2.28 5.10 -17.57
CA GLY A 70 -2.28 5.10 -16.11
C GLY A 70 -2.81 3.82 -15.48
N HIS A 71 -2.95 2.74 -16.24
CA HIS A 71 -3.28 1.42 -15.67
C HIS A 71 -2.02 0.71 -15.20
N ILE A 72 -2.14 -0.01 -14.09
CA ILE A 72 -1.05 -0.85 -13.57
C ILE A 72 -0.89 -2.08 -14.47
N VAL A 73 0.32 -2.30 -14.95
CA VAL A 73 0.71 -3.43 -15.79
C VAL A 73 1.86 -4.20 -15.19
N GLY A 74 2.03 -5.47 -15.58
CA GLY A 74 3.12 -6.31 -15.11
C GLY A 74 2.72 -7.38 -14.11
N THR A 75 3.66 -7.78 -13.27
CA THR A 75 3.46 -8.80 -12.24
C THR A 75 4.11 -8.34 -10.94
N GLY A 76 3.33 -8.32 -9.83
CA GLY A 76 3.82 -7.87 -8.54
C GLY A 76 2.71 -7.58 -7.53
N CYS A 77 3.05 -6.76 -6.53
CA CYS A 77 2.13 -6.27 -5.52
C CYS A 77 1.94 -4.77 -5.62
N ASN A 78 0.70 -4.33 -5.41
CA ASN A 78 0.37 -2.94 -5.25
C ASN A 78 -0.28 -2.73 -3.87
N LEU A 79 0.27 -1.81 -3.09
CA LEU A 79 -0.37 -1.32 -1.86
C LEU A 79 -1.03 0.01 -2.16
N TYR A 80 -2.33 0.07 -2.03
CA TYR A 80 -3.12 1.27 -2.25
C TYR A 80 -3.80 1.71 -0.96
N LEU A 81 -3.65 2.99 -0.63
CA LEU A 81 -4.34 3.65 0.46
C LEU A 81 -5.08 4.86 -0.11
N SER A 82 -6.40 4.82 -0.13
CA SER A 82 -7.21 5.99 -0.41
C SER A 82 -7.67 6.66 0.88
N ASP A 83 -8.22 7.86 0.75
CA ASP A 83 -8.87 8.59 1.83
C ASP A 83 -7.98 8.73 3.08
N ILE A 84 -6.76 9.24 2.84
CA ILE A 84 -5.83 9.65 3.89
C ILE A 84 -6.15 11.10 4.23
N PHE A 85 -6.57 11.36 5.46
CA PHE A 85 -7.00 12.67 5.93
C PHE A 85 -5.85 13.40 6.63
N ALA A 86 -5.53 14.57 6.11
CA ALA A 86 -4.53 15.47 6.67
C ALA A 86 -5.17 16.81 7.07
N PRO A 87 -4.54 17.60 7.97
CA PRO A 87 -5.02 18.93 8.32
C PRO A 87 -5.27 19.80 7.10
N LYS A 88 -6.23 20.71 7.18
CA LYS A 88 -6.70 21.56 6.07
C LYS A 88 -5.60 22.37 5.38
N ASP A 89 -4.59 22.76 6.11
CA ASP A 89 -3.44 23.54 5.63
C ASP A 89 -2.33 22.70 4.99
N SER A 90 -2.49 21.37 4.98
CA SER A 90 -1.55 20.42 4.36
C SER A 90 -1.71 20.38 2.84
N ILE A 91 -1.48 21.51 2.16
CA ILE A 91 -1.74 21.66 0.72
C ILE A 91 -0.56 21.25 -0.19
N MET A 92 0.64 21.15 0.35
CA MET A 92 1.85 20.87 -0.43
C MET A 92 2.22 19.38 -0.44
N ARG A 93 2.07 18.74 0.71
CA ARG A 93 2.38 17.31 0.90
C ARG A 93 1.67 16.78 2.14
N LEU A 94 1.62 15.45 2.27
CA LEU A 94 1.20 14.81 3.51
C LEU A 94 2.14 15.21 4.65
N PRO A 95 1.65 15.64 5.81
CA PRO A 95 2.48 15.91 6.98
C PRO A 95 3.24 14.65 7.45
N ALA A 96 4.46 14.85 7.95
CA ALA A 96 5.16 13.81 8.69
C ALA A 96 4.39 13.46 9.97
N GLY A 97 4.47 12.20 10.39
CA GLY A 97 3.81 11.71 11.60
C GLY A 97 3.16 10.36 11.41
N THR A 98 2.44 9.91 12.43
CA THR A 98 1.76 8.62 12.42
C THR A 98 0.29 8.79 12.07
N TYR A 99 -0.14 8.06 11.05
CA TYR A 99 -1.52 7.95 10.60
C TYR A 99 -2.11 6.63 11.11
N THR A 100 -3.31 6.69 11.66
CA THR A 100 -4.00 5.50 12.17
C THR A 100 -5.15 5.13 11.25
N MET A 101 -5.31 3.86 10.97
CA MET A 101 -6.45 3.36 10.20
C MET A 101 -7.73 3.45 11.02
N ASP A 102 -8.79 4.03 10.44
CA ASP A 102 -10.10 4.21 11.09
C ASP A 102 -11.24 3.99 10.07
N SER A 103 -12.46 4.12 10.54
CA SER A 103 -13.70 4.12 9.75
C SER A 103 -14.29 5.52 9.54
N VAL A 104 -13.66 6.55 10.10
CA VAL A 104 -14.13 7.94 10.06
C VAL A 104 -13.05 8.90 9.56
N ALA A 105 -13.49 9.98 8.90
CA ALA A 105 -12.63 11.07 8.48
C ALA A 105 -12.13 11.86 9.71
N LYS A 106 -10.81 11.89 9.89
CA LYS A 106 -10.16 12.62 10.98
C LYS A 106 -8.71 12.89 10.60
N ASP A 107 -8.15 14.02 11.04
CA ASP A 107 -6.73 14.34 10.80
C ASP A 107 -5.81 13.21 11.25
N MET A 108 -4.78 12.95 10.45
CA MET A 108 -3.80 11.89 10.67
C MET A 108 -4.42 10.48 10.72
N HIS A 109 -5.48 10.26 9.93
CA HIS A 109 -6.13 8.96 9.78
C HIS A 109 -6.27 8.60 8.30
N PHE A 110 -6.51 7.32 8.03
CA PHE A 110 -6.85 6.82 6.70
C PHE A 110 -7.90 5.72 6.82
N LEU A 111 -8.73 5.58 5.77
CA LEU A 111 -9.84 4.64 5.83
C LEU A 111 -9.37 3.20 5.65
N ARG A 112 -10.00 2.31 6.44
CA ARG A 112 -9.85 0.87 6.26
C ARG A 112 -10.40 0.41 4.91
N GLY A 113 -9.85 -0.69 4.39
CA GLY A 113 -10.36 -1.33 3.19
C GLY A 113 -11.76 -1.90 3.36
N MET A 114 -12.63 -1.64 2.40
CA MET A 114 -13.99 -2.16 2.36
C MET A 114 -14.49 -2.35 0.93
N TYR A 115 -15.49 -3.21 0.78
CA TYR A 115 -16.28 -3.25 -0.45
C TYR A 115 -17.45 -2.28 -0.32
N PHE A 116 -17.60 -1.41 -1.31
CA PHE A 116 -18.71 -0.46 -1.40
C PHE A 116 -19.23 -0.43 -2.84
N GLU A 117 -20.52 -0.71 -3.04
CA GLU A 117 -21.20 -0.68 -4.36
C GLU A 117 -20.45 -1.45 -5.46
N GLY A 118 -19.88 -2.61 -5.10
CA GLY A 118 -19.16 -3.46 -6.06
C GLY A 118 -17.72 -3.05 -6.34
N SER A 119 -17.24 -1.98 -5.72
CA SER A 119 -15.86 -1.50 -5.82
C SER A 119 -15.13 -1.66 -4.49
N VAL A 120 -13.81 -1.72 -4.54
CA VAL A 120 -12.95 -1.69 -3.34
C VAL A 120 -12.55 -0.26 -3.07
N THR A 121 -12.65 0.18 -1.82
CA THR A 121 -12.23 1.51 -1.36
C THR A 121 -11.39 1.40 -0.09
N GLY A 122 -10.74 2.51 0.32
CA GLY A 122 -9.89 2.55 1.50
C GLY A 122 -8.53 1.89 1.25
N ALA A 123 -8.05 1.13 2.21
CA ALA A 123 -6.72 0.53 2.17
C ALA A 123 -6.76 -0.94 1.75
N TYR A 124 -6.01 -1.32 0.73
CA TYR A 124 -5.96 -2.69 0.24
C TYR A 124 -4.64 -3.02 -0.46
N LEU A 125 -4.37 -4.33 -0.57
CA LEU A 125 -3.29 -4.90 -1.36
C LEU A 125 -3.88 -5.60 -2.59
N LEU A 126 -3.24 -5.40 -3.74
CA LEU A 126 -3.49 -6.17 -4.95
C LEU A 126 -2.32 -7.10 -5.23
N MET A 127 -2.63 -8.33 -5.57
CA MET A 127 -1.70 -9.22 -6.25
C MET A 127 -2.05 -9.22 -7.74
N ILE A 128 -1.07 -8.85 -8.55
CA ILE A 128 -1.23 -8.70 -10.00
C ILE A 128 -0.27 -9.67 -10.68
N GLN A 129 -0.78 -10.42 -11.64
CA GLN A 129 0.00 -11.31 -12.49
C GLN A 129 -0.38 -11.09 -13.94
N GLU A 130 0.62 -10.84 -14.80
CA GLU A 130 0.41 -10.58 -16.23
C GLU A 130 -0.66 -9.49 -16.47
N SER A 131 -0.58 -8.41 -15.69
CA SER A 131 -1.51 -7.27 -15.72
C SER A 131 -2.96 -7.61 -15.33
N GLN A 132 -3.20 -8.75 -14.69
CA GLN A 132 -4.51 -9.16 -14.20
C GLN A 132 -4.52 -9.25 -12.67
N ILE A 133 -5.55 -8.67 -12.06
CA ILE A 133 -5.74 -8.76 -10.61
C ILE A 133 -6.12 -10.21 -10.26
N GLN A 134 -5.24 -10.87 -9.51
CA GLN A 134 -5.45 -12.24 -9.03
C GLN A 134 -6.11 -12.26 -7.66
N ARG A 135 -5.79 -11.29 -6.82
CA ARG A 135 -6.30 -11.22 -5.46
C ARG A 135 -6.37 -9.78 -4.96
N ILE A 136 -7.44 -9.50 -4.22
CA ILE A 136 -7.62 -8.26 -3.46
C ILE A 136 -7.66 -8.63 -1.98
N MET A 137 -6.83 -7.98 -1.17
CA MET A 137 -6.76 -8.21 0.26
C MET A 137 -7.02 -6.90 0.99
N LEU A 138 -8.12 -6.84 1.73
CA LEU A 138 -8.50 -5.66 2.49
C LEU A 138 -7.64 -5.50 3.73
N LEU A 139 -7.18 -4.29 3.98
CA LEU A 139 -6.48 -3.89 5.19
C LEU A 139 -7.51 -3.27 6.15
N THR A 140 -7.57 -3.75 7.38
CA THR A 140 -8.71 -3.45 8.28
C THR A 140 -8.31 -2.67 9.52
N ARG A 141 -7.04 -2.67 9.88
CA ARG A 141 -6.47 -1.92 11.01
C ARG A 141 -4.97 -1.72 10.83
N GLY A 142 -4.40 -0.78 11.56
CA GLY A 142 -2.97 -0.55 11.60
C GLY A 142 -2.58 0.91 11.57
N THR A 143 -1.30 1.14 11.33
CA THR A 143 -0.70 2.46 11.26
C THR A 143 0.23 2.60 10.09
N MET A 144 0.41 3.82 9.63
CA MET A 144 1.43 4.26 8.69
C MET A 144 2.18 5.43 9.31
N THR A 145 3.49 5.37 9.37
CA THR A 145 4.33 6.50 9.76
C THR A 145 4.97 7.10 8.52
N ILE A 146 4.92 8.42 8.42
CA ILE A 146 5.52 9.20 7.32
C ILE A 146 6.64 10.04 7.91
N ASP A 147 7.82 9.97 7.31
CA ASP A 147 8.93 10.87 7.55
C ASP A 147 9.56 11.30 6.22
N TYR A 148 10.37 12.36 6.26
CA TYR A 148 11.03 12.92 5.09
C TYR A 148 12.50 13.14 5.38
N VAL A 149 13.36 12.59 4.53
CA VAL A 149 14.80 12.77 4.58
C VAL A 149 15.26 13.31 3.24
N GLU A 150 15.74 14.57 3.23
CA GLU A 150 16.10 15.28 2.01
C GLU A 150 14.93 15.34 1.01
N LYS A 151 15.01 14.60 -0.10
CA LYS A 151 13.98 14.52 -1.15
C LYS A 151 13.15 13.22 -1.08
N ASP A 152 13.55 12.30 -0.23
CA ASP A 152 12.88 11.00 -0.11
C ASP A 152 11.84 11.03 1.01
N VAL A 153 10.78 10.25 0.81
CA VAL A 153 9.81 9.91 1.85
C VAL A 153 10.16 8.54 2.42
N ILE A 154 10.00 8.43 3.72
CA ILE A 154 10.05 7.14 4.43
C ILE A 154 8.63 6.85 4.88
N LEU A 155 8.07 5.74 4.39
CA LEU A 155 6.78 5.22 4.81
C LEU A 155 7.00 3.90 5.54
N ASP A 156 6.57 3.82 6.78
CA ASP A 156 6.62 2.60 7.57
C ASP A 156 5.20 2.14 7.88
N PHE A 157 4.87 0.92 7.47
CA PHE A 157 3.53 0.36 7.57
C PHE A 157 3.48 -0.80 8.54
N ASN A 158 2.57 -0.72 9.49
CA ASN A 158 2.22 -1.82 10.38
C ASN A 158 0.71 -2.07 10.27
N LEU A 159 0.32 -2.91 9.34
CA LEU A 159 -1.06 -3.11 8.90
C LEU A 159 -1.51 -4.54 9.17
N TYR A 160 -2.82 -4.75 9.17
CA TYR A 160 -3.43 -6.07 9.35
C TYR A 160 -4.48 -6.32 8.29
N LEU A 161 -4.41 -7.48 7.69
CA LEU A 161 -5.43 -7.99 6.77
C LEU A 161 -6.73 -8.36 7.53
N ALA A 162 -7.79 -8.58 6.77
CA ALA A 162 -9.09 -8.97 7.33
C ALA A 162 -9.05 -10.30 8.10
N ASP A 163 -8.12 -11.20 7.77
CA ASP A 163 -7.88 -12.47 8.49
C ASP A 163 -6.95 -12.32 9.70
N SER A 164 -6.63 -11.09 10.10
CA SER A 164 -5.70 -10.71 11.16
C SER A 164 -4.22 -11.02 10.89
N THR A 165 -3.87 -11.42 9.68
CA THR A 165 -2.46 -11.52 9.28
C THR A 165 -1.82 -10.15 9.31
N GLN A 166 -0.66 -10.03 9.97
CA GLN A 166 0.12 -8.79 10.01
C GLN A 166 0.87 -8.59 8.69
N TYR A 167 0.83 -7.38 8.19
CA TYR A 167 1.58 -6.92 7.04
C TYR A 167 2.45 -5.73 7.46
N HIS A 168 3.76 -5.92 7.42
CA HIS A 168 4.74 -4.89 7.74
C HIS A 168 5.65 -4.67 6.55
N CYS A 169 5.82 -3.42 6.13
CA CYS A 169 6.76 -3.04 5.10
C CYS A 169 7.20 -1.59 5.26
N THR A 170 8.34 -1.26 4.67
CA THR A 170 8.88 0.10 4.60
C THR A 170 9.11 0.48 3.14
N TYR A 171 8.75 1.70 2.76
CA TYR A 171 9.15 2.30 1.49
C TYR A 171 10.10 3.46 1.78
N ILE A 172 11.21 3.53 1.05
CA ILE A 172 12.16 4.66 1.07
C ILE A 172 12.44 5.05 -0.38
N GLY A 173 12.09 6.26 -0.74
CA GLY A 173 12.30 6.76 -2.10
C GLY A 173 11.60 8.09 -2.37
N PRO A 174 11.61 8.57 -3.60
CA PRO A 174 10.98 9.84 -3.95
C PRO A 174 9.46 9.77 -3.76
N ALA A 175 8.88 10.88 -3.29
CA ALA A 175 7.43 11.07 -3.27
C ALA A 175 7.00 11.76 -4.57
N THR A 176 6.39 11.01 -5.47
CA THR A 176 5.86 11.57 -6.74
C THR A 176 4.45 12.07 -6.52
N TYR A 177 4.25 13.40 -6.50
CA TYR A 177 2.93 14.03 -6.35
C TYR A 177 2.29 14.32 -7.70
N ARG A 178 1.00 13.97 -7.85
CA ARG A 178 0.16 14.28 -9.01
C ARG A 178 -1.15 14.97 -8.61
#